data_9d23846544fbaf8c73cac5b102d237b6
#
_entry.id   9d23846544fbaf8c73cac5b102d237b6
#
_cell.length_a   1.000
_cell.length_b   1.000
_cell.length_c   1.000
_cell.angle_alpha   90.00
_cell.angle_beta   90.00
_cell.angle_gamma   90.00
#
_symmetry.space_group_name_H-M   'P 1'
#
loop_
_entity.id
_entity.type
_entity.pdbx_description
1 polymer ?
#
loop_
_entity_poly.entity_id
_entity_poly.type
_entity_poly.pdbx_seq_one_letter_code
_entity_poly.pdbx_strand_id
1 'polypeptide(L)'
;MTVMTRTRFDVVPLSQHIGAEIRGLDLREKPDDDVIRAVYQAWLDHLVIIFPGQKLSQEDLIRATGYFGELGELSRPPKYFPKGYSSLLPGIMMISNIRENGEPIGALPDGEMMFHHDMIHAEVPSKATLLYSVEIPSAGGNTLFAS
;
A
#
# COMPACT_ATOMS: atom_id res chain seq x y z
N MET A 1 8.71 24.02 -28.95
CA MET A 1 8.54 24.51 -27.57
C MET A 1 8.01 23.34 -26.77
N THR A 2 8.87 22.66 -26.01
CA THR A 2 8.47 21.54 -25.14
C THR A 2 7.86 22.18 -23.89
N VAL A 3 6.54 22.03 -23.72
CA VAL A 3 5.86 22.42 -22.50
C VAL A 3 6.35 21.44 -21.41
N MET A 4 7.25 21.88 -20.55
CA MET A 4 7.56 21.15 -19.33
C MET A 4 6.29 21.13 -18.48
N THR A 5 5.58 20.02 -18.49
CA THR A 5 4.48 19.77 -17.56
C THR A 5 5.10 19.70 -16.16
N ARG A 6 4.84 20.74 -15.37
CA ARG A 6 5.31 20.80 -13.98
C ARG A 6 4.57 19.68 -13.24
N THR A 7 5.27 18.60 -12.89
CA THR A 7 4.71 17.56 -12.03
C THR A 7 4.18 18.22 -10.76
N ARG A 8 2.95 17.92 -10.40
CA ARG A 8 2.26 18.51 -9.24
C ARG A 8 2.75 17.94 -7.89
N PHE A 9 3.83 17.17 -7.90
CA PHE A 9 4.42 16.54 -6.72
C PHE A 9 5.92 16.38 -6.90
N ASP A 10 6.62 16.18 -5.78
CA ASP A 10 8.06 15.94 -5.76
C ASP A 10 8.35 14.47 -5.48
N VAL A 11 9.37 13.91 -6.16
CA VAL A 11 9.91 12.58 -5.89
C VAL A 11 11.23 12.74 -5.14
N VAL A 12 11.29 12.29 -3.89
CA VAL A 12 12.47 12.44 -3.03
C VAL A 12 13.05 11.05 -2.72
N PRO A 13 14.18 10.66 -3.34
CA PRO A 13 14.80 9.36 -3.07
C PRO A 13 15.18 9.21 -1.60
N LEU A 14 14.93 8.03 -1.03
CA LEU A 14 15.27 7.67 0.35
C LEU A 14 16.62 6.94 0.42
N SER A 15 17.03 6.30 -0.65
CA SER A 15 18.33 5.66 -0.77
C SER A 15 18.83 5.70 -2.21
N GLN A 16 20.07 5.25 -2.43
CA GLN A 16 20.65 5.17 -3.76
C GLN A 16 19.96 4.13 -4.66
N HIS A 17 19.37 3.08 -4.09
CA HIS A 17 18.94 1.90 -4.86
C HIS A 17 17.44 1.64 -4.81
N ILE A 18 16.77 2.00 -3.73
CA ILE A 18 15.38 1.65 -3.49
C ILE A 18 14.71 2.67 -2.57
N GLY A 19 13.47 3.00 -2.86
CA GLY A 19 12.61 3.84 -2.04
C GLY A 19 12.65 5.31 -2.42
N ALA A 20 11.45 5.91 -2.54
CA ALA A 20 11.28 7.36 -2.67
C ALA A 20 10.00 7.83 -1.96
N GLU A 21 10.01 9.06 -1.48
CA GLU A 21 8.79 9.75 -1.03
C GLU A 21 8.16 10.53 -2.17
N ILE A 22 6.85 10.43 -2.29
CA ILE A 22 6.01 11.26 -3.14
C ILE A 22 5.42 12.36 -2.27
N ARG A 23 5.92 13.58 -2.42
CA ARG A 23 5.52 14.74 -1.62
C ARG A 23 4.60 15.66 -2.39
N GLY A 24 3.59 16.20 -1.72
CA GLY A 24 2.67 17.19 -2.30
C GLY A 24 1.51 16.60 -3.09
N LEU A 25 1.32 15.29 -3.08
CA LEU A 25 0.17 14.62 -3.66
C LEU A 25 -0.81 14.15 -2.57
N ASP A 26 -2.07 14.56 -2.69
CA ASP A 26 -3.16 14.11 -1.83
C ASP A 26 -3.95 13.00 -2.56
N LEU A 27 -3.88 11.79 -2.04
CA LEU A 27 -4.56 10.64 -2.64
C LEU A 27 -6.08 10.61 -2.40
N ARG A 28 -6.64 11.54 -1.59
CA ARG A 28 -8.10 11.73 -1.46
C ARG A 28 -8.68 12.38 -2.72
N GLU A 29 -7.89 13.17 -3.41
CA GLU A 29 -8.26 13.76 -4.69
C GLU A 29 -7.99 12.76 -5.83
N LYS A 30 -8.81 12.80 -6.88
CA LYS A 30 -8.52 12.03 -8.09
C LYS A 30 -7.51 12.80 -8.95
N PRO A 31 -6.26 12.31 -9.08
CA PRO A 31 -5.27 12.97 -9.92
C PRO A 31 -5.65 12.88 -11.41
N ASP A 32 -5.09 13.78 -12.20
CA ASP A 32 -5.15 13.70 -13.65
C ASP A 32 -4.32 12.49 -14.17
N ASP A 33 -4.62 11.97 -15.34
CA ASP A 33 -3.97 10.77 -15.89
C ASP A 33 -2.47 10.92 -16.10
N ASP A 34 -1.97 12.12 -16.35
CA ASP A 34 -0.53 12.39 -16.46
C ASP A 34 0.16 12.32 -15.09
N VAL A 35 -0.50 12.74 -14.02
CA VAL A 35 -0.02 12.59 -12.63
C VAL A 35 0.02 11.11 -12.25
N ILE A 36 -1.04 10.34 -12.58
CA ILE A 36 -1.08 8.89 -12.33
C ILE A 36 0.08 8.20 -13.05
N ARG A 37 0.32 8.53 -14.32
CA ARG A 37 1.46 7.99 -15.09
C ARG A 37 2.81 8.34 -14.48
N ALA A 38 2.96 9.58 -13.97
CA ALA A 38 4.20 10.02 -13.35
C ALA A 38 4.45 9.30 -12.01
N VAL A 39 3.40 9.08 -11.19
CA VAL A 39 3.48 8.27 -9.96
C VAL A 39 3.85 6.82 -10.28
N TYR A 40 3.22 6.25 -11.29
CA TYR A 40 3.52 4.89 -11.73
C TYR A 40 4.97 4.76 -12.21
N GLN A 41 5.48 5.74 -12.96
CA GLN A 41 6.89 5.76 -13.38
C GLN A 41 7.84 5.90 -12.18
N ALA A 42 7.53 6.77 -11.22
CA ALA A 42 8.32 6.89 -9.99
C ALA A 42 8.38 5.57 -9.21
N TRP A 43 7.27 4.80 -9.17
CA TRP A 43 7.28 3.47 -8.58
C TRP A 43 8.20 2.50 -9.35
N LEU A 44 8.17 2.49 -10.69
CA LEU A 44 9.07 1.65 -11.49
C LEU A 44 10.55 2.01 -11.28
N ASP A 45 10.85 3.30 -11.15
CA ASP A 45 12.22 3.79 -10.98
C ASP A 45 12.78 3.51 -9.59
N HIS A 46 11.92 3.54 -8.55
CA HIS A 46 12.33 3.43 -7.15
C HIS A 46 11.88 2.15 -6.44
N LEU A 47 11.06 1.30 -7.06
CA LEU A 47 10.53 0.01 -6.58
C LEU A 47 9.61 0.11 -5.36
N VAL A 48 9.88 0.99 -4.43
CA VAL A 48 9.05 1.32 -3.27
C VAL A 48 8.81 2.82 -3.24
N ILE A 49 7.56 3.25 -3.15
CA ILE A 49 7.21 4.66 -2.98
C ILE A 49 6.35 4.84 -1.73
N ILE A 50 6.56 5.95 -1.05
CA ILE A 50 5.85 6.29 0.18
C ILE A 50 5.10 7.61 -0.03
N PHE A 51 3.86 7.67 0.42
CA PHE A 51 3.03 8.88 0.42
C PHE A 51 2.82 9.34 1.87
N PRO A 52 3.66 10.27 2.38
CA PRO A 52 3.58 10.70 3.76
C PRO A 52 2.29 11.45 4.07
N GLY A 53 1.79 11.31 5.31
CA GLY A 53 0.73 12.14 5.87
C GLY A 53 -0.67 11.94 5.28
N GLN A 54 -0.90 10.86 4.53
CA GLN A 54 -2.22 10.57 3.96
C GLN A 54 -3.25 10.24 5.04
N LYS A 55 -4.49 10.67 4.82
CA LYS A 55 -5.66 10.32 5.64
C LYS A 55 -6.76 9.82 4.73
N LEU A 56 -6.71 8.53 4.41
CA LEU A 56 -7.56 7.91 3.40
C LEU A 56 -8.76 7.22 4.02
N SER A 57 -9.92 7.32 3.38
CA SER A 57 -11.01 6.37 3.55
C SER A 57 -10.66 5.04 2.87
N GLN A 58 -11.48 4.01 3.08
CA GLN A 58 -11.29 2.73 2.40
C GLN A 58 -11.49 2.87 0.88
N GLU A 59 -12.44 3.71 0.46
CA GLU A 59 -12.71 4.02 -0.93
C GLU A 59 -11.53 4.76 -1.59
N ASP A 60 -10.89 5.69 -0.86
CA ASP A 60 -9.71 6.39 -1.33
C ASP A 60 -8.55 5.41 -1.54
N LEU A 61 -8.35 4.50 -0.59
CA LEU A 61 -7.30 3.47 -0.67
C LEU A 61 -7.52 2.54 -1.89
N ILE A 62 -8.74 2.05 -2.09
CA ILE A 62 -9.09 1.22 -3.24
C ILE A 62 -8.88 1.99 -4.55
N ARG A 63 -9.33 3.23 -4.61
CA ARG A 63 -9.12 4.07 -5.80
C ARG A 63 -7.64 4.26 -6.11
N ALA A 64 -6.82 4.59 -5.09
CA ALA A 64 -5.38 4.76 -5.25
C ALA A 64 -4.69 3.46 -5.68
N THR A 65 -5.15 2.31 -5.20
CA THR A 65 -4.65 1.00 -5.64
C THR A 65 -4.88 0.81 -7.14
N GLY A 66 -6.02 1.25 -7.65
CA GLY A 66 -6.36 1.19 -9.08
C GLY A 66 -5.41 1.94 -10.00
N TYR A 67 -4.58 2.87 -9.49
CA TYR A 67 -3.57 3.56 -10.30
C TYR A 67 -2.41 2.64 -10.71
N PHE A 68 -2.22 1.52 -10.02
CA PHE A 68 -1.16 0.55 -10.28
C PHE A 68 -1.63 -0.68 -11.05
N GLY A 69 -2.93 -0.92 -11.11
CA GLY A 69 -3.53 -2.06 -11.82
C GLY A 69 -4.92 -2.40 -11.31
N GLU A 70 -5.45 -3.49 -11.80
CA GLU A 70 -6.72 -4.04 -11.29
C GLU A 70 -6.56 -4.54 -9.87
N LEU A 71 -7.62 -4.39 -9.07
CA LEU A 71 -7.65 -4.88 -7.70
C LEU A 71 -7.62 -6.41 -7.70
N GLY A 72 -6.61 -6.98 -7.05
CA GLY A 72 -6.49 -8.42 -6.92
C GLY A 72 -7.53 -9.02 -5.98
N GLU A 73 -7.81 -10.31 -6.16
CA GLU A 73 -8.62 -11.07 -5.22
C GLU A 73 -7.84 -11.32 -3.92
N LEU A 74 -8.54 -11.30 -2.79
CA LEU A 74 -7.95 -11.67 -1.51
C LEU A 74 -7.61 -13.17 -1.50
N SER A 75 -6.40 -13.50 -1.05
CA SER A 75 -5.89 -14.86 -1.03
C SER A 75 -6.61 -15.80 -0.06
N ARG A 76 -7.42 -15.27 0.85
CA ARG A 76 -8.15 -16.05 1.85
C ARG A 76 -9.66 -15.90 1.71
N PRO A 77 -10.42 -16.99 1.70
CA PRO A 77 -11.88 -16.92 1.79
C PRO A 77 -12.33 -16.19 3.06
N PRO A 78 -13.42 -15.40 3.01
CA PRO A 78 -13.94 -14.63 4.15
C PRO A 78 -14.19 -15.45 5.43
N LYS A 79 -14.46 -16.75 5.31
CA LYS A 79 -14.64 -17.65 6.46
C LYS A 79 -13.43 -17.79 7.38
N TYR A 80 -12.24 -17.40 6.91
CA TYR A 80 -11.01 -17.43 7.68
C TYR A 80 -10.63 -16.07 8.25
N PHE A 81 -11.45 -15.04 8.06
CA PHE A 81 -11.20 -13.73 8.62
C PHE A 81 -11.78 -13.63 10.03
N PRO A 82 -11.10 -12.87 10.92
CA PRO A 82 -11.62 -12.59 12.26
C PRO A 82 -13.01 -11.94 12.23
N LYS A 83 -13.74 -12.10 13.32
CA LYS A 83 -15.01 -11.37 13.53
C LYS A 83 -14.73 -9.85 13.49
N GLY A 84 -15.55 -9.10 12.76
CA GLY A 84 -15.32 -7.66 12.55
C GLY A 84 -14.71 -7.30 11.20
N TYR A 85 -14.20 -8.26 10.47
CA TYR A 85 -13.68 -8.07 9.12
C TYR A 85 -14.75 -7.62 8.10
N SER A 86 -16.01 -7.83 8.44
CA SER A 86 -17.17 -7.40 7.64
C SER A 86 -17.30 -5.89 7.46
N SER A 87 -16.55 -5.09 8.24
CA SER A 87 -16.53 -3.63 8.10
C SER A 87 -15.56 -3.12 7.01
N LEU A 88 -14.74 -4.02 6.45
CA LEU A 88 -13.80 -3.66 5.41
C LEU A 88 -14.40 -3.87 4.02
N LEU A 89 -14.08 -2.97 3.11
CA LEU A 89 -14.45 -3.12 1.71
C LEU A 89 -13.69 -4.30 1.07
N PRO A 90 -14.30 -4.95 0.05
CA PRO A 90 -13.62 -5.99 -0.71
C PRO A 90 -12.26 -5.51 -1.25
N GLY A 91 -11.25 -6.35 -1.16
CA GLY A 91 -9.87 -6.01 -1.58
C GLY A 91 -9.01 -5.43 -0.47
N ILE A 92 -9.55 -5.10 0.71
CA ILE A 92 -8.79 -4.64 1.87
C ILE A 92 -8.57 -5.77 2.85
N MET A 93 -7.33 -5.95 3.29
CA MET A 93 -6.95 -6.91 4.33
C MET A 93 -6.38 -6.17 5.53
N MET A 94 -6.90 -6.45 6.73
CA MET A 94 -6.38 -5.88 7.97
C MET A 94 -5.15 -6.65 8.44
N ILE A 95 -4.04 -5.96 8.54
CA ILE A 95 -2.81 -6.46 9.15
C ILE A 95 -2.69 -5.81 10.52
N SER A 96 -2.77 -6.60 11.59
CA SER A 96 -2.76 -6.09 12.95
C SER A 96 -2.32 -7.16 13.93
N ASN A 97 -1.60 -6.78 14.98
CA ASN A 97 -1.31 -7.59 16.16
C ASN A 97 -2.21 -7.20 17.35
N ILE A 98 -3.18 -6.31 17.15
CA ILE A 98 -4.15 -5.91 18.17
C ILE A 98 -5.09 -7.07 18.46
N ARG A 99 -5.49 -7.19 19.73
CA ARG A 99 -6.48 -8.16 20.18
C ARG A 99 -7.65 -7.44 20.82
N GLU A 100 -8.86 -7.84 20.45
CA GLU A 100 -10.09 -7.41 21.08
C GLU A 100 -10.69 -8.57 21.88
N ASN A 101 -10.91 -8.37 23.18
CA ASN A 101 -11.38 -9.44 24.08
C ASN A 101 -10.53 -10.74 24.04
N GLY A 102 -9.20 -10.59 23.83
CA GLY A 102 -8.26 -11.70 23.72
C GLY A 102 -8.14 -12.34 22.34
N GLU A 103 -9.02 -12.00 21.39
CA GLU A 103 -9.03 -12.52 20.03
C GLU A 103 -8.29 -11.59 19.06
N PRO A 104 -7.48 -12.11 18.11
CA PRO A 104 -6.81 -11.29 17.13
C PRO A 104 -7.82 -10.66 16.17
N ILE A 105 -7.59 -9.39 15.80
CA ILE A 105 -8.38 -8.70 14.77
C ILE A 105 -7.71 -8.71 13.40
N GLY A 106 -6.41 -9.01 13.34
CA GLY A 106 -5.66 -9.09 12.08
C GLY A 106 -5.83 -10.42 11.36
N ALA A 107 -5.68 -10.38 10.04
CA ALA A 107 -5.79 -11.57 9.17
C ALA A 107 -4.56 -12.48 9.21
N LEU A 108 -3.42 -11.98 9.71
CA LEU A 108 -2.15 -12.71 9.80
C LEU A 108 -1.80 -12.99 11.27
N PRO A 109 -1.03 -14.06 11.54
CA PRO A 109 -0.53 -14.33 12.88
C PRO A 109 0.46 -13.25 13.34
N ASP A 110 0.59 -13.12 14.67
CA ASP A 110 1.61 -12.26 15.29
C ASP A 110 3.02 -12.79 14.98
N GLY A 111 4.00 -11.89 14.91
CA GLY A 111 5.40 -12.22 14.81
C GLY A 111 6.10 -11.62 13.59
N GLU A 112 7.39 -11.89 13.50
CA GLU A 112 8.21 -11.47 12.36
C GLU A 112 7.87 -12.28 11.11
N MET A 113 7.78 -11.58 9.98
CA MET A 113 7.66 -12.19 8.66
C MET A 113 9.03 -12.20 7.99
N MET A 114 9.42 -13.33 7.43
CA MET A 114 10.61 -13.40 6.57
C MET A 114 10.40 -12.59 5.30
N PHE A 115 11.50 -12.18 4.64
CA PHE A 115 11.42 -11.58 3.32
C PHE A 115 10.63 -12.48 2.36
N HIS A 116 9.62 -11.92 1.75
CA HIS A 116 8.74 -12.61 0.83
C HIS A 116 8.25 -11.64 -0.24
N HIS A 117 7.62 -12.16 -1.25
CA HIS A 117 6.82 -11.43 -2.22
C HIS A 117 5.36 -11.83 -2.01
N ASP A 118 4.47 -10.85 -1.87
CA ASP A 118 3.05 -11.11 -1.70
C ASP A 118 2.49 -11.90 -2.88
N MET A 119 1.65 -12.89 -2.56
CA MET A 119 0.99 -13.74 -3.56
C MET A 119 1.93 -14.48 -4.52
N ILE A 120 3.22 -14.69 -4.18
CA ILE A 120 4.17 -15.39 -5.05
C ILE A 120 3.76 -16.83 -5.38
N HIS A 121 2.89 -17.43 -4.56
CA HIS A 121 2.34 -18.77 -4.78
C HIS A 121 1.17 -18.81 -5.76
N ALA A 122 0.61 -17.66 -6.15
CA ALA A 122 -0.48 -17.58 -7.11
C ALA A 122 0.06 -17.74 -8.55
N GLU A 123 -0.77 -18.28 -9.44
CA GLU A 123 -0.44 -18.36 -10.88
C GLU A 123 -0.14 -16.99 -11.48
N VAL A 124 -0.90 -15.97 -11.04
CA VAL A 124 -0.63 -14.56 -11.35
C VAL A 124 -0.36 -13.84 -10.03
N PRO A 125 0.89 -13.60 -9.68
CA PRO A 125 1.25 -12.88 -8.46
C PRO A 125 0.77 -11.42 -8.48
N SER A 126 0.60 -10.84 -7.29
CA SER A 126 0.28 -9.41 -7.18
C SER A 126 1.39 -8.56 -7.78
N LYS A 127 1.02 -7.63 -8.65
CA LYS A 127 1.95 -6.69 -9.29
C LYS A 127 2.50 -5.66 -8.30
N ALA A 128 1.65 -5.20 -7.38
CA ALA A 128 1.96 -4.25 -6.32
C ALA A 128 1.09 -4.53 -5.09
N THR A 129 1.59 -4.14 -3.92
CA THR A 129 0.83 -4.13 -2.67
C THR A 129 0.84 -2.70 -2.13
N LEU A 130 -0.33 -2.18 -1.76
CA LEU A 130 -0.46 -0.91 -1.08
C LEU A 130 -0.72 -1.16 0.41
N LEU A 131 0.15 -0.65 1.26
CA LEU A 131 0.04 -0.75 2.71
C LEU A 131 -0.32 0.62 3.28
N TYR A 132 -1.46 0.73 3.94
CA TYR A 132 -1.91 1.95 4.60
C TYR A 132 -1.81 1.82 6.12
N SER A 133 -0.97 2.64 6.73
CA SER A 133 -0.76 2.65 8.19
C SER A 133 -1.87 3.41 8.89
N VAL A 134 -2.66 2.70 9.70
CA VAL A 134 -3.74 3.28 10.54
C VAL A 134 -3.20 3.58 11.93
N GLU A 135 -2.49 2.63 12.51
CA GLU A 135 -1.84 2.74 13.82
C GLU A 135 -0.45 2.10 13.74
N ILE A 136 0.55 2.80 14.24
CA ILE A 136 1.95 2.35 14.23
C ILE A 136 2.51 2.38 15.67
N PRO A 137 3.39 1.43 16.04
CA PRO A 137 4.04 1.44 17.34
C PRO A 137 4.97 2.65 17.49
N SER A 138 5.18 3.08 18.72
CA SER A 138 6.11 4.18 19.03
C SER A 138 7.59 3.81 18.82
N ALA A 139 7.90 2.52 18.77
CA ALA A 139 9.22 1.99 18.49
C ALA A 139 9.15 0.59 17.86
N GLY A 140 10.04 0.29 16.95
CA GLY A 140 10.09 -1.00 16.24
C GLY A 140 9.00 -1.17 15.17
N GLY A 141 8.75 -2.41 14.74
CA GLY A 141 7.73 -2.74 13.75
C GLY A 141 8.04 -2.25 12.34
N ASN A 142 9.31 -2.06 11.99
CA ASN A 142 9.73 -1.57 10.68
C ASN A 142 9.43 -2.59 9.59
N THR A 143 8.90 -2.14 8.46
CA THR A 143 8.83 -2.91 7.23
C THR A 143 10.13 -2.73 6.47
N LEU A 144 10.83 -3.83 6.20
CA LEU A 144 12.09 -3.84 5.49
C LEU A 144 11.88 -4.28 4.05
N PHE A 145 12.60 -3.65 3.13
CA PHE A 145 12.55 -3.97 1.71
C PHE A 145 13.95 -4.33 1.19
N ALA A 146 14.02 -5.30 0.29
CA ALA A 146 15.25 -5.69 -0.40
C ALA A 146 14.97 -5.83 -1.90
N SER A 147 15.94 -5.45 -2.70
CA SER A 147 15.94 -5.65 -4.16
C SER A 147 16.92 -6.75 -4.54
#